data_f87b68add338e6ee5793d4190fe4b87d
#
_entry.id   f87b68add338e6ee5793d4190fe4b87d
#
_cell.length_a   1.000
_cell.length_b   1.000
_cell.length_c   1.000
_cell.angle_alpha   90.00
_cell.angle_beta   90.00
_cell.angle_gamma   90.00
#
_symmetry.space_group_name_H-M   'P 1'
#
loop_
_entity.id
_entity.type
_entity.pdbx_description
1 polymer ?
#
loop_
_entity_poly.entity_id
_entity_poly.type
_entity_poly.pdbx_seq_one_letter_code
_entity_poly.pdbx_strand_id
1 'polypeptide(L)'
;MFNYIRNNYHFHLLLIISSLGFVFFYGLRGVYPIDSFIIFNSGYNVYNGVHPFKDYWSISGPILDYIQALFFLIFGLNWKSYVIHSLFINIIIVSISFYFFQKLKINNYFSFLYSLSIAILAYPQIGTPFMDHHAFYFSYLSIIFISLGTLNNRKLFWSLIPITLFISFFSKQIPSSYILVLLFIF
;
A
#
# COMPACT_ATOMS: atom_id res chain seq x y z
N MET A 1 5.11 19.36 -6.54
CA MET A 1 5.52 17.96 -6.54
C MET A 1 6.58 17.67 -7.59
N PHE A 2 6.37 17.93 -8.89
CA PHE A 2 7.32 17.62 -9.95
C PHE A 2 8.73 18.22 -9.80
N ASN A 3 8.85 19.53 -9.50
CA ASN A 3 10.17 20.17 -9.29
C ASN A 3 10.93 19.60 -8.10
N TYR A 4 10.21 19.06 -7.15
CA TYR A 4 10.75 18.44 -5.96
C TYR A 4 11.34 17.04 -6.27
N ILE A 5 10.63 16.21 -7.03
CA ILE A 5 11.12 14.90 -7.48
C ILE A 5 12.40 15.10 -8.32
N ARG A 6 12.46 16.15 -9.17
CA ARG A 6 13.62 16.47 -10.00
C ARG A 6 14.89 16.75 -9.18
N ASN A 7 14.78 17.40 -8.02
CA ASN A 7 15.94 17.73 -7.19
C ASN A 7 16.43 16.56 -6.32
N ASN A 8 15.60 15.55 -6.09
CA ASN A 8 15.89 14.40 -5.21
C ASN A 8 15.69 13.05 -5.92
N TYR A 9 15.77 13.04 -7.27
CA TYR A 9 15.45 11.87 -8.08
C TYR A 9 16.31 10.64 -7.72
N HIS A 10 17.56 10.84 -7.34
CA HIS A 10 18.47 9.78 -6.97
C HIS A 10 18.00 9.02 -5.70
N PHE A 11 17.48 9.72 -4.69
CA PHE A 11 16.88 9.08 -3.52
C PHE A 11 15.62 8.31 -3.88
N HIS A 12 14.74 8.89 -4.72
CA HIS A 12 13.55 8.18 -5.20
C HIS A 12 13.92 6.94 -6.01
N LEU A 13 14.92 7.04 -6.89
CA LEU A 13 15.39 5.91 -7.68
C LEU A 13 15.93 4.78 -6.77
N LEU A 14 16.77 5.13 -5.79
CA LEU A 14 17.29 4.16 -4.83
C LEU A 14 16.19 3.50 -4.01
N LEU A 15 15.16 4.24 -3.58
CA LEU A 15 14.01 3.68 -2.87
C LEU A 15 13.21 2.72 -3.74
N ILE A 16 12.99 3.05 -5.02
CA ILE A 16 12.31 2.17 -5.98
C ILE A 16 13.13 0.89 -6.20
N ILE A 17 14.43 1.02 -6.45
CA ILE A 17 15.34 -0.12 -6.63
C ILE A 17 15.35 -1.01 -5.36
N SER A 18 15.40 -0.41 -4.18
CA SER A 18 15.35 -1.16 -2.92
C SER A 18 14.02 -1.89 -2.77
N SER A 19 12.88 -1.22 -3.04
CA SER A 19 11.56 -1.86 -3.01
C SER A 19 11.47 -3.03 -3.98
N LEU A 20 11.96 -2.85 -5.22
CA LEU A 20 12.06 -3.91 -6.23
C LEU A 20 12.89 -5.09 -5.71
N GLY A 21 14.11 -4.82 -5.24
CA GLY A 21 15.02 -5.84 -4.76
C GLY A 21 14.44 -6.65 -3.61
N PHE A 22 13.95 -6.00 -2.58
CA PHE A 22 13.44 -6.68 -1.38
C PHE A 22 12.11 -7.41 -1.63
N VAL A 23 11.15 -6.79 -2.33
CA VAL A 23 9.84 -7.42 -2.58
C VAL A 23 9.99 -8.64 -3.49
N PHE A 24 10.76 -8.54 -4.58
CA PHE A 24 10.99 -9.70 -5.45
C PHE A 24 11.83 -10.78 -4.78
N PHE A 25 12.85 -10.39 -4.01
CA PHE A 25 13.68 -11.37 -3.32
C PHE A 25 12.86 -12.24 -2.34
N TYR A 26 11.96 -11.65 -1.56
CA TYR A 26 11.14 -12.40 -0.63
C TYR A 26 9.90 -13.03 -1.30
N GLY A 27 9.21 -12.28 -2.15
CA GLY A 27 7.99 -12.74 -2.80
C GLY A 27 8.16 -13.89 -3.79
N LEU A 28 9.38 -14.06 -4.36
CA LEU A 28 9.68 -15.16 -5.29
C LEU A 28 10.37 -16.36 -4.64
N ARG A 29 10.73 -16.30 -3.35
CA ARG A 29 11.42 -17.42 -2.66
C ARG A 29 10.53 -18.58 -2.30
N GLY A 30 9.24 -18.37 -2.20
CA GLY A 30 8.32 -19.41 -1.80
C GLY A 30 6.98 -18.85 -1.34
N VAL A 31 6.13 -19.77 -0.94
CA VAL A 31 4.79 -19.48 -0.48
C VAL A 31 4.76 -19.69 1.03
N TYR A 32 4.40 -18.67 1.78
CA TYR A 32 4.06 -18.85 3.18
C TYR A 32 2.76 -19.66 3.27
N PRO A 33 2.69 -20.72 4.09
CA PRO A 33 1.53 -21.55 4.16
C PRO A 33 0.28 -20.75 4.62
N ILE A 34 -0.86 -21.13 4.08
CA ILE A 34 -2.22 -20.67 4.41
C ILE A 34 -2.48 -19.21 4.01
N ASP A 35 -1.88 -18.22 4.66
CA ASP A 35 -2.27 -16.82 4.52
C ASP A 35 -1.88 -16.20 3.18
N SER A 36 -0.79 -16.66 2.57
CA SER A 36 -0.34 -16.14 1.27
C SER A 36 -1.30 -16.44 0.13
N PHE A 37 -2.13 -17.49 0.23
CA PHE A 37 -3.07 -17.86 -0.80
C PHE A 37 -4.45 -17.23 -0.68
N ILE A 38 -4.79 -16.64 0.46
CA ILE A 38 -6.14 -16.10 0.67
C ILE A 38 -6.46 -15.06 -0.39
N ILE A 39 -5.63 -14.03 -0.54
CA ILE A 39 -5.86 -12.94 -1.51
C ILE A 39 -5.60 -13.40 -2.95
N PHE A 40 -4.68 -14.34 -3.16
CA PHE A 40 -4.48 -14.93 -4.49
C PHE A 40 -5.75 -15.66 -4.96
N ASN A 41 -6.30 -16.52 -4.09
CA ASN A 41 -7.49 -17.32 -4.42
C ASN A 41 -8.75 -16.46 -4.56
N SER A 42 -8.96 -15.49 -3.69
CA SER A 42 -10.10 -14.59 -3.79
C SER A 42 -10.00 -13.65 -5.00
N GLY A 43 -8.80 -13.16 -5.33
CA GLY A 43 -8.55 -12.43 -6.57
C GLY A 43 -8.77 -13.29 -7.82
N TYR A 44 -8.42 -14.58 -7.78
CA TYR A 44 -8.73 -15.54 -8.84
C TYR A 44 -10.24 -15.72 -9.01
N ASN A 45 -10.99 -15.83 -7.92
CA ASN A 45 -12.45 -15.93 -7.97
C ASN A 45 -13.05 -14.70 -8.68
N VAL A 46 -12.67 -13.50 -8.27
CA VAL A 46 -13.15 -12.25 -8.91
C VAL A 46 -12.74 -12.19 -10.39
N TYR A 47 -11.52 -12.59 -10.72
CA TYR A 47 -11.05 -12.68 -12.11
C TYR A 47 -11.95 -13.57 -12.98
N ASN A 48 -12.53 -14.63 -12.42
CA ASN A 48 -13.48 -15.53 -13.08
C ASN A 48 -14.94 -15.12 -12.93
N GLY A 49 -15.25 -13.92 -12.42
CA GLY A 49 -16.61 -13.41 -12.27
C GLY A 49 -17.37 -13.92 -11.04
N VAL A 50 -16.68 -14.51 -10.08
CA VAL A 50 -17.23 -14.97 -8.79
C VAL A 50 -16.95 -13.88 -7.75
N HIS A 51 -17.99 -13.29 -7.19
CA HIS A 51 -17.88 -12.06 -6.39
C HIS A 51 -17.99 -12.32 -4.87
N PRO A 52 -17.16 -11.62 -4.03
CA PRO A 52 -17.23 -11.74 -2.60
C PRO A 52 -18.59 -11.27 -2.05
N PHE A 53 -19.06 -11.89 -0.99
CA PHE A 53 -20.35 -11.68 -0.31
C PHE A 53 -21.60 -12.01 -1.13
N LYS A 54 -21.46 -12.22 -2.44
CA LYS A 54 -22.54 -12.70 -3.30
C LYS A 54 -22.41 -14.22 -3.54
N ASP A 55 -21.24 -14.64 -3.96
CA ASP A 55 -20.98 -16.02 -4.42
C ASP A 55 -20.09 -16.80 -3.45
N TYR A 56 -19.32 -16.11 -2.62
CA TYR A 56 -18.52 -16.71 -1.55
C TYR A 56 -18.36 -15.77 -0.35
N TRP A 57 -18.06 -16.33 0.82
CA TRP A 57 -17.77 -15.56 2.01
C TRP A 57 -16.31 -15.10 2.01
N SER A 58 -16.07 -13.79 2.10
CA SER A 58 -14.73 -13.24 2.27
C SER A 58 -14.43 -12.97 3.75
N ILE A 59 -13.28 -13.46 4.23
CA ILE A 59 -12.81 -13.27 5.62
C ILE A 59 -12.35 -11.81 5.82
N SER A 60 -11.81 -11.19 4.77
CA SER A 60 -11.39 -9.79 4.72
C SER A 60 -12.42 -8.93 4.01
N GLY A 61 -12.18 -7.63 3.97
CA GLY A 61 -12.97 -6.76 3.10
C GLY A 61 -12.71 -7.07 1.62
N PRO A 62 -13.67 -6.78 0.73
CA PRO A 62 -13.64 -7.24 -0.66
C PRO A 62 -12.64 -6.49 -1.55
N ILE A 63 -12.10 -5.35 -1.10
CA ILE A 63 -11.31 -4.46 -1.95
C ILE A 63 -10.05 -5.13 -2.48
N LEU A 64 -9.38 -5.95 -1.66
CA LEU A 64 -8.16 -6.65 -2.06
C LEU A 64 -8.40 -7.68 -3.16
N ASP A 65 -9.55 -8.37 -3.11
CA ASP A 65 -9.95 -9.35 -4.09
C ASP A 65 -10.06 -8.69 -5.48
N TYR A 66 -10.72 -7.52 -5.54
CA TYR A 66 -10.85 -6.74 -6.76
C TYR A 66 -9.52 -6.13 -7.24
N ILE A 67 -8.70 -5.59 -6.34
CA ILE A 67 -7.39 -5.06 -6.70
C ILE A 67 -6.51 -6.20 -7.25
N GLN A 68 -6.50 -7.36 -6.60
CA GLN A 68 -5.73 -8.49 -7.08
C GLN A 68 -6.22 -9.01 -8.45
N ALA A 69 -7.52 -9.08 -8.65
CA ALA A 69 -8.11 -9.43 -9.94
C ALA A 69 -7.67 -8.45 -11.05
N LEU A 70 -7.59 -7.15 -10.75
CA LEU A 70 -7.06 -6.14 -11.69
C LEU A 70 -5.60 -6.43 -12.06
N PHE A 71 -4.75 -6.79 -11.08
CA PHE A 71 -3.37 -7.18 -11.37
C PHE A 71 -3.30 -8.45 -12.23
N PHE A 72 -4.18 -9.42 -12.03
CA PHE A 72 -4.27 -10.60 -12.89
C PHE A 72 -4.72 -10.24 -14.31
N LEU A 73 -5.64 -9.31 -14.49
CA LEU A 73 -6.04 -8.83 -15.81
C LEU A 73 -4.91 -8.15 -16.58
N ILE A 74 -4.05 -7.36 -15.88
CA ILE A 74 -2.98 -6.59 -16.50
C ILE A 74 -1.73 -7.46 -16.75
N PHE A 75 -1.32 -8.26 -15.78
CA PHE A 75 -0.03 -8.98 -15.79
C PHE A 75 -0.17 -10.51 -15.97
N GLY A 76 -1.41 -10.98 -16.17
CA GLY A 76 -1.71 -12.41 -16.29
C GLY A 76 -1.89 -13.12 -14.96
N LEU A 77 -2.56 -14.27 -15.01
CA LEU A 77 -2.85 -15.12 -13.85
C LEU A 77 -1.61 -15.92 -13.45
N ASN A 78 -0.76 -15.36 -12.62
CA ASN A 78 0.47 -16.01 -12.16
C ASN A 78 0.97 -15.40 -10.82
N TRP A 79 1.93 -16.08 -10.20
CA TRP A 79 2.52 -15.65 -8.94
C TRP A 79 3.26 -14.30 -9.04
N LYS A 80 3.88 -14.01 -10.18
CA LYS A 80 4.58 -12.73 -10.37
C LYS A 80 3.62 -11.54 -10.31
N SER A 81 2.43 -11.66 -10.89
CA SER A 81 1.37 -10.63 -10.81
C SER A 81 0.97 -10.34 -9.37
N TYR A 82 0.96 -11.39 -8.53
CA TYR A 82 0.68 -11.27 -7.11
C TYR A 82 1.77 -10.50 -6.36
N VAL A 83 3.04 -10.81 -6.65
CA VAL A 83 4.19 -10.09 -6.09
C VAL A 83 4.26 -8.65 -6.61
N ILE A 84 3.92 -8.41 -7.88
CA ILE A 84 3.86 -7.06 -8.46
C ILE A 84 2.81 -6.19 -7.75
N HIS A 85 1.69 -6.75 -7.32
CA HIS A 85 0.71 -6.01 -6.54
C HIS A 85 1.34 -5.45 -5.24
N SER A 86 1.97 -6.28 -4.43
CA SER A 86 2.64 -5.82 -3.20
C SER A 86 3.77 -4.84 -3.48
N LEU A 87 4.55 -5.04 -4.54
CA LEU A 87 5.59 -4.12 -4.98
C LEU A 87 5.03 -2.74 -5.32
N PHE A 88 3.96 -2.69 -6.10
CA PHE A 88 3.34 -1.44 -6.50
C PHE A 88 2.88 -0.62 -5.29
N ILE A 89 2.21 -1.26 -4.34
CA ILE A 89 1.77 -0.60 -3.11
C ILE A 89 2.98 -0.17 -2.26
N ASN A 90 4.00 -1.02 -2.15
CA ASN A 90 5.23 -0.68 -1.41
C ASN A 90 5.90 0.59 -1.96
N ILE A 91 6.04 0.69 -3.29
CA ILE A 91 6.62 1.88 -3.95
C ILE A 91 5.79 3.13 -3.66
N ILE A 92 4.46 3.05 -3.70
CA ILE A 92 3.58 4.18 -3.38
C ILE A 92 3.81 4.66 -1.95
N ILE A 93 3.77 3.74 -0.98
CA ILE A 93 3.93 4.06 0.44
C ILE A 93 5.28 4.72 0.69
N VAL A 94 6.35 4.13 0.20
CA VAL A 94 7.72 4.61 0.37
C VAL A 94 7.92 5.99 -0.25
N SER A 95 7.42 6.20 -1.46
CA SER A 95 7.55 7.48 -2.17
C SER A 95 6.77 8.60 -1.46
N ILE A 96 5.56 8.32 -0.98
CA ILE A 96 4.75 9.29 -0.24
C ILE A 96 5.38 9.58 1.13
N SER A 97 5.91 8.57 1.82
CA SER A 97 6.61 8.73 3.09
C SER A 97 7.85 9.61 2.95
N PHE A 98 8.66 9.37 1.92
CA PHE A 98 9.83 10.20 1.64
C PHE A 98 9.44 11.67 1.40
N TYR A 99 8.42 11.89 0.57
CA TYR A 99 7.88 13.23 0.34
C TYR A 99 7.38 13.88 1.64
N PHE A 100 6.68 13.14 2.49
CA PHE A 100 6.17 13.60 3.76
C PHE A 100 7.28 14.02 4.74
N PHE A 101 8.29 13.17 4.96
CA PHE A 101 9.40 13.48 5.85
C PHE A 101 10.15 14.75 5.44
N GLN A 102 10.29 14.98 4.14
CA GLN A 102 10.90 16.21 3.66
C GLN A 102 9.98 17.42 3.85
N LYS A 103 8.67 17.26 3.78
CA LYS A 103 7.72 18.35 4.12
C LYS A 103 7.75 18.72 5.61
N LEU A 104 8.12 17.78 6.46
CA LEU A 104 8.45 18.02 7.86
C LEU A 104 9.83 18.69 8.07
N LYS A 105 10.52 19.06 6.98
CA LYS A 105 11.87 19.65 7.00
C LYS A 105 12.96 18.72 7.57
N ILE A 106 12.71 17.42 7.57
CA ILE A 106 13.73 16.43 7.91
C ILE A 106 14.78 16.43 6.78
N ASN A 107 16.06 16.33 7.15
CA ASN A 107 17.16 16.24 6.21
C ASN A 107 16.94 15.10 5.18
N ASN A 108 17.35 15.30 3.93
CA ASN A 108 17.17 14.36 2.84
C ASN A 108 17.72 12.96 3.15
N TYR A 109 18.86 12.88 3.82
CA TYR A 109 19.49 11.62 4.21
C TYR A 109 18.64 10.86 5.23
N PHE A 110 18.17 11.51 6.29
CA PHE A 110 17.28 10.87 7.27
C PHE A 110 15.91 10.54 6.67
N SER A 111 15.36 11.42 5.84
CA SER A 111 14.12 11.13 5.09
C SER A 111 14.27 9.88 4.25
N PHE A 112 15.42 9.70 3.58
CA PHE A 112 15.75 8.51 2.82
C PHE A 112 15.86 7.27 3.73
N LEU A 113 16.59 7.33 4.84
CA LEU A 113 16.75 6.20 5.76
C LEU A 113 15.42 5.74 6.36
N TYR A 114 14.57 6.66 6.79
CA TYR A 114 13.24 6.31 7.31
C TYR A 114 12.36 5.68 6.24
N SER A 115 12.39 6.21 5.02
CA SER A 115 11.64 5.63 3.90
C SER A 115 12.22 4.28 3.46
N LEU A 116 13.53 4.10 3.52
CA LEU A 116 14.18 2.83 3.25
C LEU A 116 13.79 1.77 4.29
N SER A 117 13.68 2.15 5.56
CA SER A 117 13.16 1.24 6.59
C SER A 117 11.75 0.75 6.26
N ILE A 118 10.88 1.66 5.78
CA ILE A 118 9.55 1.28 5.32
C ILE A 118 9.64 0.34 4.09
N ALA A 119 10.53 0.63 3.13
CA ALA A 119 10.72 -0.20 1.93
C ALA A 119 11.11 -1.65 2.27
N ILE A 120 11.85 -1.84 3.35
CA ILE A 120 12.34 -3.15 3.80
C ILE A 120 11.32 -3.86 4.70
N LEU A 121 10.64 -3.13 5.57
CA LEU A 121 9.82 -3.70 6.65
C LEU A 121 8.32 -3.80 6.31
N ALA A 122 7.85 -3.13 5.26
CA ALA A 122 6.45 -3.16 4.90
C ALA A 122 6.04 -4.49 4.25
N TYR A 123 6.03 -4.55 2.94
CA TYR A 123 5.62 -5.75 2.19
C TYR A 123 6.69 -6.83 2.05
N PRO A 124 8.01 -6.54 2.04
CA PRO A 124 9.01 -7.58 1.81
C PRO A 124 8.97 -8.74 2.79
N GLN A 125 8.53 -8.54 4.02
CA GLN A 125 8.44 -9.61 5.02
C GLN A 125 7.63 -10.81 4.55
N ILE A 126 6.55 -10.56 3.80
CA ILE A 126 5.68 -11.60 3.21
C ILE A 126 5.92 -11.69 1.70
N GLY A 127 6.26 -10.59 1.05
CA GLY A 127 6.50 -10.46 -0.40
C GLY A 127 5.22 -10.50 -1.24
N THR A 128 4.06 -10.66 -0.60
CA THR A 128 2.75 -10.78 -1.24
C THR A 128 1.72 -9.86 -0.58
N PRO A 129 0.61 -9.51 -1.26
CA PRO A 129 -0.46 -8.74 -0.65
C PRO A 129 -1.05 -9.45 0.57
N PHE A 130 -1.28 -8.69 1.62
CA PHE A 130 -1.88 -9.19 2.85
C PHE A 130 -2.83 -8.17 3.45
N MET A 131 -3.99 -8.62 3.98
CA MET A 131 -5.06 -7.74 4.41
C MET A 131 -4.64 -6.77 5.54
N ASP A 132 -3.88 -7.25 6.52
CA ASP A 132 -3.40 -6.41 7.63
C ASP A 132 -2.44 -5.33 7.15
N HIS A 133 -1.52 -5.67 6.25
CA HIS A 133 -0.59 -4.72 5.66
C HIS A 133 -1.33 -3.63 4.86
N HIS A 134 -2.29 -4.01 4.00
CA HIS A 134 -3.08 -3.04 3.26
C HIS A 134 -3.87 -2.12 4.19
N ALA A 135 -4.59 -2.68 5.16
CA ALA A 135 -5.36 -1.90 6.11
C ALA A 135 -4.46 -0.93 6.89
N PHE A 136 -3.32 -1.42 7.40
CA PHE A 136 -2.38 -0.60 8.15
C PHE A 136 -1.75 0.50 7.28
N TYR A 137 -1.22 0.17 6.12
CA TYR A 137 -0.50 1.15 5.30
C TYR A 137 -1.41 2.17 4.62
N PHE A 138 -2.61 1.81 4.22
CA PHE A 138 -3.58 2.79 3.73
C PHE A 138 -4.10 3.70 4.87
N SER A 139 -4.23 3.19 6.09
CA SER A 139 -4.47 4.00 7.27
C SER A 139 -3.31 4.96 7.55
N TYR A 140 -2.08 4.48 7.48
CA TYR A 140 -0.88 5.30 7.59
C TYR A 140 -0.82 6.41 6.52
N LEU A 141 -1.14 6.09 5.27
CA LEU A 141 -1.25 7.09 4.20
C LEU A 141 -2.33 8.15 4.50
N SER A 142 -3.45 7.75 5.12
CA SER A 142 -4.49 8.70 5.53
C SER A 142 -3.96 9.71 6.56
N ILE A 143 -3.20 9.26 7.55
CA ILE A 143 -2.55 10.14 8.53
C ILE A 143 -1.56 11.09 7.85
N ILE A 144 -0.76 10.58 6.91
CA ILE A 144 0.14 11.43 6.10
C ILE A 144 -0.65 12.49 5.33
N PHE A 145 -1.75 12.12 4.68
CA PHE A 145 -2.54 13.08 3.89
C PHE A 145 -3.25 14.11 4.77
N ILE A 146 -3.72 13.75 5.97
CA ILE A 146 -4.22 14.70 6.96
C ILE A 146 -3.12 15.71 7.30
N SER A 147 -1.94 15.23 7.67
CA SER A 147 -0.80 16.07 8.02
C SER A 147 -0.36 16.96 6.85
N LEU A 148 -0.30 16.41 5.62
CA LEU A 148 0.05 17.21 4.44
C LEU A 148 -1.05 18.21 4.05
N GLY A 149 -2.31 17.87 4.28
CA GLY A 149 -3.46 18.74 4.07
C GLY A 149 -3.40 19.96 4.98
N THR A 150 -3.11 19.74 6.26
CA THR A 150 -2.95 20.81 7.26
C THR A 150 -1.71 21.67 7.00
N LEU A 151 -0.56 21.06 6.69
CA LEU A 151 0.69 21.77 6.44
C LEU A 151 0.68 22.61 5.15
N ASN A 152 0.04 22.13 4.09
CA ASN A 152 0.12 22.76 2.77
C ASN A 152 -1.19 23.41 2.31
N ASN A 153 -2.27 23.24 3.04
CA ASN A 153 -3.63 23.72 2.71
C ASN A 153 -4.07 23.37 1.28
N ARG A 154 -3.68 22.17 0.78
CA ARG A 154 -4.01 21.71 -0.58
C ARG A 154 -5.21 20.78 -0.56
N LYS A 155 -6.24 21.14 -1.31
CA LYS A 155 -7.48 20.34 -1.48
C LYS A 155 -7.22 18.89 -1.92
N LEU A 156 -6.17 18.66 -2.72
CA LEU A 156 -5.79 17.32 -3.18
C LEU A 156 -5.53 16.35 -2.01
N PHE A 157 -4.82 16.78 -0.97
CA PHE A 157 -4.54 15.89 0.15
C PHE A 157 -5.81 15.54 0.92
N TRP A 158 -6.70 16.53 1.10
CA TRP A 158 -8.01 16.29 1.72
C TRP A 158 -8.87 15.31 0.93
N SER A 159 -8.86 15.36 -0.41
CA SER A 159 -9.61 14.42 -1.24
C SER A 159 -9.03 13.00 -1.26
N LEU A 160 -7.74 12.82 -0.94
CA LEU A 160 -7.11 11.51 -0.86
C LEU A 160 -7.41 10.76 0.44
N ILE A 161 -7.78 11.48 1.52
CA ILE A 161 -8.09 10.89 2.83
C ILE A 161 -9.24 9.87 2.73
N PRO A 162 -10.44 10.22 2.21
CA PRO A 162 -11.53 9.26 2.13
C PRO A 162 -11.19 8.06 1.24
N ILE A 163 -10.39 8.23 0.19
CA ILE A 163 -9.98 7.14 -0.70
C ILE A 163 -9.09 6.14 0.06
N THR A 164 -8.10 6.63 0.78
CA THR A 164 -7.20 5.76 1.53
C THR A 164 -7.88 5.10 2.72
N LEU A 165 -8.78 5.80 3.41
CA LEU A 165 -9.62 5.22 4.48
C LEU A 165 -10.58 4.17 3.93
N PHE A 166 -11.18 4.39 2.76
CA PHE A 166 -12.04 3.41 2.09
C PHE A 166 -11.27 2.12 1.77
N ILE A 167 -10.09 2.25 1.13
CA ILE A 167 -9.26 1.09 0.81
C ILE A 167 -8.84 0.36 2.09
N SER A 168 -8.43 1.10 3.12
CA SER A 168 -8.06 0.52 4.41
C SER A 168 -9.22 -0.25 5.06
N PHE A 169 -10.39 0.39 5.18
CA PHE A 169 -11.57 -0.20 5.83
C PHE A 169 -12.06 -1.45 5.10
N PHE A 170 -12.12 -1.40 3.78
CA PHE A 170 -12.53 -2.54 2.96
C PHE A 170 -11.42 -3.55 2.69
N SER A 171 -10.22 -3.33 3.20
CA SER A 171 -9.19 -4.38 3.35
C SER A 171 -9.36 -5.12 4.67
N LYS A 172 -9.44 -4.36 5.77
CA LYS A 172 -9.77 -4.84 7.13
C LYS A 172 -10.23 -3.64 7.96
N GLN A 173 -11.29 -3.81 8.75
CA GLN A 173 -11.93 -2.70 9.48
C GLN A 173 -10.98 -2.00 10.47
N ILE A 174 -10.10 -2.76 11.09
CA ILE A 174 -9.04 -2.23 11.95
C ILE A 174 -7.76 -2.11 11.10
N PRO A 175 -7.00 -1.02 11.14
CA PRO A 175 -7.03 0.13 12.06
C PRO A 175 -7.84 1.34 11.57
N SER A 176 -8.43 1.31 10.37
CA SER A 176 -9.13 2.48 9.79
C SER A 176 -10.27 3.02 10.66
N SER A 177 -10.99 2.12 11.36
CA SER A 177 -12.07 2.52 12.27
C SER A 177 -11.59 3.44 13.38
N TYR A 178 -10.41 3.20 13.94
CA TYR A 178 -9.84 4.07 14.97
C TYR A 178 -9.50 5.45 14.42
N ILE A 179 -8.97 5.53 13.21
CA ILE A 179 -8.67 6.81 12.56
C ILE A 179 -9.96 7.59 12.27
N LEU A 180 -11.02 6.90 11.80
CA LEU A 180 -12.32 7.52 11.59
C LEU A 180 -12.87 8.10 12.89
N VAL A 181 -12.84 7.34 13.99
CA VAL A 181 -13.29 7.83 15.31
C VAL A 181 -12.49 9.07 15.72
N LEU A 182 -11.15 9.06 15.58
CA LEU A 182 -10.33 10.22 15.89
C LEU A 182 -10.71 11.45 15.05
N LEU A 183 -11.00 11.29 13.76
CA LEU A 183 -11.41 12.39 12.88
C LEU A 183 -12.79 12.98 13.24
N PHE A 184 -13.64 12.23 13.94
CA PHE A 184 -14.92 12.75 14.43
C PHE A 184 -14.81 13.44 15.79
N ILE A 185 -13.76 13.18 16.57
CA ILE A 185 -13.54 13.77 17.89
C ILE A 185 -12.79 15.12 17.76
N PHE A 186 -11.94 15.29 16.76
CA PHE A 186 -11.11 16.49 16.52
C PHE A 186 -11.55 17.28 15.29
#